data_4b0b17df4b70c43a778514a5bcbc4e52
#
_entry.id   4b0b17df4b70c43a778514a5bcbc4e52
#
_cell.length_a   1.000
_cell.length_b   1.000
_cell.length_c   1.000
_cell.angle_alpha   90.00
_cell.angle_beta   90.00
_cell.angle_gamma   90.00
#
_symmetry.space_group_name_H-M   'P 1'
#
loop_
_entity.id
_entity.type
_entity.pdbx_description
1 polymer ?
#
loop_
_entity_poly.entity_id
_entity_poly.type
_entity_poly.pdbx_seq_one_letter_code
_entity_poly.pdbx_strand_id
1 'polypeptide(L)'
;SLESDIAVLKQKQDNGADYIMTQLCWDMEQFKYWLDAIRKAGITMPVDVGVMPILDQAATINMALSRNGCVMDRELSRMISRHWLFPNPFAAKDAEGKPFDVFYDKKVAEFKEEGIEYTVKQIDAYRALGVNGIHLYALNKWKDVSEIIDRSGLCTLV
;
A
#
# COMPACT_ATOMS: atom_id res chain seq x y z
N SER A 1 -1.29 -22.60 -2.78
CA SER A 1 -2.20 -22.25 -3.90
C SER A 1 -3.40 -21.50 -3.35
N LEU A 2 -4.08 -20.73 -4.19
CA LEU A 2 -5.30 -20.00 -3.78
C LEU A 2 -6.34 -20.93 -3.12
N GLU A 3 -6.53 -22.11 -3.66
CA GLU A 3 -7.46 -23.11 -3.10
C GLU A 3 -7.07 -23.53 -1.67
N SER A 4 -5.79 -23.77 -1.43
CA SER A 4 -5.27 -24.08 -0.10
C SER A 4 -5.49 -22.91 0.87
N ASP A 5 -5.25 -21.70 0.43
CA ASP A 5 -5.40 -20.49 1.24
C ASP A 5 -6.88 -20.25 1.59
N ILE A 6 -7.78 -20.46 0.64
CA ILE A 6 -9.23 -20.41 0.85
C ILE A 6 -9.67 -21.45 1.87
N ALA A 7 -9.17 -22.69 1.77
CA ALA A 7 -9.49 -23.75 2.72
C ALA A 7 -9.08 -23.39 4.16
N VAL A 8 -7.89 -22.79 4.31
CA VAL A 8 -7.41 -22.30 5.63
C VAL A 8 -8.28 -21.14 6.13
N LEU A 9 -8.66 -20.19 5.27
CA LEU A 9 -9.56 -19.10 5.65
C LEU A 9 -10.93 -19.63 6.09
N LYS A 10 -11.45 -20.63 5.39
CA LYS A 10 -12.71 -21.28 5.77
C LYS A 10 -12.62 -21.93 7.16
N GLN A 11 -11.53 -22.67 7.43
CA GLN A 11 -11.29 -23.22 8.75
C GLN A 11 -11.22 -22.15 9.84
N LYS A 12 -10.56 -21.02 9.57
CA LYS A 12 -10.49 -19.91 10.52
C LYS A 12 -11.89 -19.35 10.82
N GLN A 13 -12.71 -19.13 9.79
CA GLN A 13 -14.09 -18.72 9.97
C GLN A 13 -14.89 -19.71 10.81
N ASP A 14 -14.82 -21.01 10.49
CA ASP A 14 -15.54 -22.06 11.18
C ASP A 14 -15.08 -22.23 12.65
N ASN A 15 -13.85 -21.82 12.97
CA ASN A 15 -13.29 -21.76 14.32
C ASN A 15 -13.53 -20.43 15.04
N GLY A 16 -14.36 -19.52 14.51
CA GLY A 16 -14.81 -18.31 15.18
C GLY A 16 -13.92 -17.08 14.97
N ALA A 17 -13.18 -17.00 13.86
CA ALA A 17 -12.50 -15.75 13.49
C ALA A 17 -13.53 -14.68 13.11
N ASP A 18 -13.41 -13.46 13.65
CA ASP A 18 -14.36 -12.38 13.48
C ASP A 18 -14.16 -11.60 12.17
N TYR A 19 -12.93 -11.46 11.70
CA TYR A 19 -12.58 -10.71 10.50
C TYR A 19 -11.27 -11.17 9.87
N ILE A 20 -11.00 -10.71 8.66
CA ILE A 20 -9.75 -10.93 7.94
C ILE A 20 -8.99 -9.62 7.90
N MET A 21 -7.77 -9.59 8.43
CA MET A 21 -6.81 -8.53 8.15
C MET A 21 -5.86 -8.99 7.05
N THR A 22 -5.78 -8.23 5.96
CA THR A 22 -4.94 -8.62 4.83
C THR A 22 -3.51 -8.09 4.96
N GLN A 23 -2.58 -8.71 4.22
CA GLN A 23 -1.29 -8.12 3.90
C GLN A 23 -1.49 -6.98 2.88
N LEU A 24 -0.43 -6.21 2.64
CA LEU A 24 -0.41 -5.17 1.61
C LEU A 24 -0.67 -5.77 0.22
N CYS A 25 -1.47 -5.12 -0.57
CA CYS A 25 -1.65 -5.45 -1.97
C CYS A 25 -1.82 -4.17 -2.78
N TRP A 26 -0.89 -3.89 -3.70
CA TRP A 26 -1.00 -2.74 -4.60
C TRP A 26 -1.69 -3.09 -5.91
N ASP A 27 -1.80 -4.37 -6.25
CA ASP A 27 -2.50 -4.85 -7.44
C ASP A 27 -3.98 -5.05 -7.14
N MET A 28 -4.80 -4.09 -7.57
CA MET A 28 -6.24 -4.10 -7.34
C MET A 28 -6.98 -5.21 -8.10
N GLU A 29 -6.46 -5.64 -9.26
CA GLU A 29 -7.06 -6.74 -10.03
C GLU A 29 -6.85 -8.06 -9.30
N GLN A 30 -5.64 -8.28 -8.77
CA GLN A 30 -5.33 -9.46 -7.96
C GLN A 30 -6.15 -9.48 -6.67
N PHE A 31 -6.27 -8.33 -6.00
CA PHE A 31 -7.08 -8.23 -4.78
C PHE A 31 -8.55 -8.54 -5.05
N LYS A 32 -9.13 -7.95 -6.11
CA LYS A 32 -10.51 -8.23 -6.52
C LYS A 32 -10.72 -9.71 -6.83
N TYR A 33 -9.81 -10.31 -7.58
CA TYR A 33 -9.87 -11.74 -7.90
C TYR A 33 -9.88 -12.60 -6.62
N TRP A 34 -9.02 -12.30 -5.67
CA TRP A 34 -8.97 -12.97 -4.38
C TRP A 34 -10.27 -12.76 -3.58
N LEU A 35 -10.77 -11.52 -3.51
CA LEU A 35 -12.01 -11.20 -2.78
C LEU A 35 -13.21 -11.96 -3.36
N ASP A 36 -13.36 -11.96 -4.68
CA ASP A 36 -14.42 -12.69 -5.36
C ASP A 36 -14.32 -14.22 -5.08
N ALA A 37 -13.10 -14.76 -5.07
CA ALA A 37 -12.87 -16.18 -4.82
C ALA A 37 -13.25 -16.59 -3.38
N ILE A 38 -12.87 -15.82 -2.36
CA ILE A 38 -13.25 -16.12 -0.97
C ILE A 38 -14.76 -15.98 -0.75
N ARG A 39 -15.41 -14.97 -1.34
CA ARG A 39 -16.87 -14.80 -1.26
C ARG A 39 -17.61 -15.94 -1.95
N LYS A 40 -17.16 -16.40 -3.11
CA LYS A 40 -17.68 -17.57 -3.82
C LYS A 40 -17.54 -18.87 -3.00
N ALA A 41 -16.47 -18.98 -2.20
CA ALA A 41 -16.26 -20.11 -1.29
C ALA A 41 -17.08 -20.05 0.02
N GLY A 42 -17.94 -19.05 0.19
CA GLY A 42 -18.80 -18.89 1.37
C GLY A 42 -18.09 -18.28 2.58
N ILE A 43 -16.97 -17.59 2.38
CA ILE A 43 -16.31 -16.83 3.45
C ILE A 43 -17.00 -15.47 3.55
N THR A 44 -17.63 -15.21 4.70
CA THR A 44 -18.45 -14.03 4.96
C THR A 44 -17.80 -13.03 5.91
N MET A 45 -16.66 -13.40 6.50
CA MET A 45 -15.94 -12.53 7.43
C MET A 45 -15.70 -11.14 6.82
N PRO A 46 -15.86 -10.05 7.60
CA PRO A 46 -15.43 -8.72 7.21
C PRO A 46 -13.96 -8.70 6.79
N VAL A 47 -13.62 -7.86 5.82
CA VAL A 47 -12.24 -7.71 5.33
C VAL A 47 -11.74 -6.32 5.70
N ASP A 48 -10.67 -6.29 6.48
CA ASP A 48 -9.88 -5.12 6.82
C ASP A 48 -8.59 -5.15 6.01
N VAL A 49 -8.42 -4.17 5.12
CA VAL A 49 -7.33 -4.18 4.13
C VAL A 49 -6.13 -3.41 4.63
N GLY A 50 -4.97 -4.07 4.62
CA GLY A 50 -3.70 -3.43 4.91
C GLY A 50 -3.24 -2.50 3.78
N VAL A 51 -3.05 -1.23 4.08
CA VAL A 51 -2.55 -0.22 3.14
C VAL A 51 -1.29 0.42 3.70
N MET A 52 -0.20 0.35 2.95
CA MET A 52 1.02 1.09 3.26
C MET A 52 1.06 2.35 2.38
N PRO A 53 1.02 3.54 2.99
CA PRO A 53 1.16 4.79 2.25
C PRO A 53 2.47 4.88 1.47
N ILE A 54 2.40 5.34 0.24
CA ILE A 54 3.57 5.54 -0.63
C ILE A 54 4.18 6.92 -0.33
N LEU A 55 5.13 6.95 0.59
CA LEU A 55 5.72 8.19 1.10
C LEU A 55 7.24 8.26 0.86
N ASP A 56 7.86 7.13 0.59
CA ASP A 56 9.30 6.99 0.44
C ASP A 56 9.61 5.93 -0.63
N GLN A 57 10.37 6.31 -1.65
CA GLN A 57 10.66 5.42 -2.77
C GLN A 57 11.45 4.18 -2.35
N ALA A 58 12.50 4.36 -1.53
CA ALA A 58 13.35 3.25 -1.11
C ALA A 58 12.58 2.25 -0.22
N ALA A 59 11.75 2.76 0.71
CA ALA A 59 10.90 1.93 1.55
C ALA A 59 9.88 1.14 0.71
N THR A 60 9.28 1.77 -0.31
CA THR A 60 8.33 1.12 -1.22
C THR A 60 9.00 0.00 -2.03
N ILE A 61 10.18 0.27 -2.60
CA ILE A 61 10.95 -0.74 -3.34
C ILE A 61 11.35 -1.90 -2.42
N ASN A 62 11.88 -1.60 -1.23
CA ASN A 62 12.26 -2.62 -0.26
C ASN A 62 11.08 -3.50 0.15
N MET A 63 9.89 -2.91 0.34
CA MET A 63 8.69 -3.66 0.66
C MET A 63 8.29 -4.59 -0.50
N ALA A 64 8.33 -4.13 -1.74
CA ALA A 64 8.03 -4.94 -2.91
C ALA A 64 9.03 -6.09 -3.13
N LEU A 65 10.31 -5.87 -2.78
CA LEU A 65 11.37 -6.88 -2.92
C LEU A 65 11.45 -7.83 -1.71
N SER A 66 10.80 -7.50 -0.60
CA SER A 66 10.83 -8.29 0.63
C SER A 66 9.93 -9.51 0.53
N ARG A 67 10.09 -10.50 -0.07
CA ARG A 67 9.37 -11.81 -0.17
C ARG A 67 8.10 -11.98 0.72
N ASN A 68 7.42 -10.89 1.02
CA ASN A 68 6.20 -10.85 1.84
C ASN A 68 4.90 -10.97 1.02
N GLY A 69 5.01 -11.23 -0.28
CA GLY A 69 3.87 -11.39 -1.17
C GLY A 69 3.29 -10.08 -1.73
N CYS A 70 3.89 -8.92 -1.42
CA CYS A 70 3.44 -7.66 -1.99
C CYS A 70 3.87 -7.56 -3.46
N VAL A 71 2.90 -7.29 -4.34
CA VAL A 71 3.13 -7.11 -5.78
C VAL A 71 2.82 -5.66 -6.13
N MET A 72 3.75 -5.01 -6.81
CA MET A 72 3.53 -3.67 -7.36
C MET A 72 2.72 -3.76 -8.64
N ASP A 73 1.72 -2.90 -8.75
CA ASP A 73 1.02 -2.71 -10.00
C ASP A 73 1.85 -1.91 -11.02
N ARG A 74 1.32 -1.77 -12.21
CA ARG A 74 1.98 -1.04 -13.30
C ARG A 74 2.07 0.47 -13.02
N GLU A 75 1.07 1.06 -12.37
CA GLU A 75 1.03 2.50 -12.08
C GLU A 75 2.12 2.86 -11.07
N LEU A 76 2.22 2.11 -9.96
CA LEU A 76 3.26 2.29 -8.95
C LEU A 76 4.66 2.09 -9.52
N SER A 77 4.84 1.06 -10.35
CA SER A 77 6.14 0.80 -11.01
C SER A 77 6.55 1.96 -11.93
N ARG A 78 5.60 2.55 -12.67
CA ARG A 78 5.85 3.73 -13.52
C ARG A 78 6.18 4.97 -12.70
N MET A 79 5.45 5.19 -11.60
CA MET A 79 5.71 6.31 -10.68
C MET A 79 7.11 6.22 -10.10
N ILE A 80 7.53 5.05 -9.61
CA ILE A 80 8.88 4.83 -9.10
C ILE A 80 9.93 5.11 -10.20
N SER A 81 9.69 4.67 -11.43
CA SER A 81 10.63 4.88 -12.53
C SER A 81 10.75 6.33 -12.95
N ARG A 82 9.66 7.13 -12.89
CA ARG A 82 9.69 8.56 -13.22
C ARG A 82 10.47 9.37 -12.20
N HIS A 83 10.32 9.04 -10.93
CA HIS A 83 10.93 9.75 -9.80
C HIS A 83 12.22 9.07 -9.33
N TRP A 84 13.08 8.66 -10.26
CA TRP A 84 14.32 7.96 -9.90
C TRP A 84 15.15 8.77 -8.88
N LEU A 85 15.10 8.37 -7.61
CA LEU A 85 15.71 9.07 -6.47
C LEU A 85 17.04 8.45 -6.01
N PHE A 86 17.55 7.44 -6.73
CA PHE A 86 18.84 6.89 -6.38
C PHE A 86 19.94 7.93 -6.62
N PRO A 87 20.71 8.25 -5.58
CA PRO A 87 21.78 9.21 -5.74
C PRO A 87 22.74 8.71 -6.81
N ASN A 88 23.15 9.62 -7.71
CA ASN A 88 24.27 9.33 -8.60
C ASN A 88 25.47 8.96 -7.72
N PRO A 89 26.04 7.73 -7.83
CA PRO A 89 27.16 7.32 -6.99
C PRO A 89 28.40 8.20 -7.20
N PHE A 90 28.42 8.98 -8.28
CA PHE A 90 29.49 9.93 -8.63
C PHE A 90 29.12 11.38 -8.25
N ALA A 91 27.94 11.63 -7.70
CA ALA A 91 27.59 12.98 -7.23
C ALA A 91 28.47 13.39 -6.04
N ALA A 92 28.91 14.65 -6.05
CA ALA A 92 29.56 15.24 -4.88
C ALA A 92 28.62 15.11 -3.66
N LYS A 93 29.19 14.77 -2.52
CA LYS A 93 28.46 14.67 -1.25
C LYS A 93 28.75 15.91 -0.43
N ASP A 94 27.74 16.36 0.35
CA ASP A 94 27.93 17.36 1.36
C ASP A 94 28.72 16.83 2.58
N ALA A 95 28.91 17.69 3.59
CA ALA A 95 29.63 17.33 4.81
C ALA A 95 28.95 16.19 5.62
N GLU A 96 27.67 16.01 5.45
CA GLU A 96 26.83 14.95 6.06
C GLU A 96 26.76 13.68 5.20
N GLY A 97 27.42 13.67 4.04
CA GLY A 97 27.47 12.51 3.13
C GLY A 97 26.23 12.36 2.23
N LYS A 98 25.35 13.36 2.19
CA LYS A 98 24.21 13.38 1.27
C LYS A 98 24.67 13.75 -0.15
N PRO A 99 24.07 13.17 -1.19
CA PRO A 99 24.35 13.59 -2.56
C PRO A 99 24.01 15.06 -2.75
N PHE A 100 24.93 15.84 -3.28
CA PHE A 100 24.68 17.24 -3.61
C PHE A 100 23.90 17.33 -4.93
N ASP A 101 22.60 17.11 -4.84
CA ASP A 101 21.65 17.33 -5.93
C ASP A 101 20.69 18.45 -5.52
N VAL A 102 20.84 19.62 -6.11
CA VAL A 102 20.01 20.80 -5.86
C VAL A 102 18.50 20.52 -6.07
N PHE A 103 18.19 19.51 -6.85
CA PHE A 103 16.80 19.11 -7.14
C PHE A 103 16.32 17.92 -6.28
N TYR A 104 17.18 17.34 -5.44
CA TYR A 104 16.84 16.11 -4.70
C TYR A 104 15.63 16.30 -3.80
N ASP A 105 15.62 17.34 -2.97
CA ASP A 105 14.52 17.61 -2.06
C ASP A 105 13.21 17.87 -2.79
N LYS A 106 13.26 18.55 -3.94
CA LYS A 106 12.11 18.77 -4.80
C LYS A 106 11.57 17.46 -5.36
N LYS A 107 12.44 16.60 -5.88
CA LYS A 107 12.04 15.27 -6.40
C LYS A 107 11.44 14.38 -5.31
N VAL A 108 12.00 14.42 -4.09
CA VAL A 108 11.47 13.68 -2.94
C VAL A 108 10.06 14.18 -2.59
N ALA A 109 9.85 15.50 -2.58
CA ALA A 109 8.54 16.08 -2.31
C ALA A 109 7.52 15.72 -3.41
N GLU A 110 7.90 15.79 -4.68
CA GLU A 110 7.05 15.39 -5.82
C GLU A 110 6.67 13.91 -5.77
N PHE A 111 7.63 13.03 -5.47
CA PHE A 111 7.35 11.60 -5.27
C PHE A 111 6.36 11.36 -4.14
N LYS A 112 6.57 12.03 -3.02
CA LYS A 112 5.69 11.91 -1.85
C LYS A 112 4.27 12.38 -2.15
N GLU A 113 4.10 13.52 -2.82
CA GLU A 113 2.78 14.03 -3.18
C GLU A 113 2.05 13.06 -4.13
N GLU A 114 2.70 12.61 -5.19
CA GLU A 114 2.13 11.62 -6.11
C GLU A 114 1.81 10.29 -5.40
N GLY A 115 2.64 9.90 -4.42
CA GLY A 115 2.42 8.71 -3.61
C GLY A 115 1.23 8.84 -2.66
N ILE A 116 0.99 10.02 -2.10
CA ILE A 116 -0.23 10.31 -1.32
C ILE A 116 -1.46 10.17 -2.23
N GLU A 117 -1.43 10.79 -3.42
CA GLU A 117 -2.53 10.69 -4.38
C GLU A 117 -2.80 9.24 -4.80
N TYR A 118 -1.75 8.46 -5.08
CA TYR A 118 -1.86 7.05 -5.38
C TYR A 118 -2.52 6.27 -4.24
N THR A 119 -2.10 6.54 -2.99
CA THR A 119 -2.65 5.88 -1.80
C THR A 119 -4.13 6.21 -1.61
N VAL A 120 -4.53 7.46 -1.80
CA VAL A 120 -5.94 7.89 -1.74
C VAL A 120 -6.77 7.16 -2.79
N LYS A 121 -6.31 7.11 -4.05
CA LYS A 121 -7.00 6.35 -5.12
C LYS A 121 -7.13 4.87 -4.79
N GLN A 122 -6.10 4.27 -4.19
CA GLN A 122 -6.12 2.88 -3.76
C GLN A 122 -7.16 2.65 -2.66
N ILE A 123 -7.25 3.53 -1.68
CA ILE A 123 -8.29 3.48 -0.62
C ILE A 123 -9.68 3.54 -1.25
N ASP A 124 -9.91 4.46 -2.19
CA ASP A 124 -11.20 4.59 -2.88
C ASP A 124 -11.55 3.33 -3.69
N ALA A 125 -10.55 2.72 -4.34
CA ALA A 125 -10.74 1.47 -5.06
C ALA A 125 -11.12 0.31 -4.11
N TYR A 126 -10.52 0.20 -2.95
CA TYR A 126 -10.90 -0.77 -1.93
C TYR A 126 -12.34 -0.54 -1.41
N ARG A 127 -12.70 0.71 -1.13
CA ARG A 127 -14.08 1.07 -0.73
C ARG A 127 -15.09 0.68 -1.80
N ALA A 128 -14.78 0.91 -3.07
CA ALA A 128 -15.63 0.52 -4.19
C ALA A 128 -15.82 -1.00 -4.33
N LEU A 129 -14.85 -1.80 -3.86
CA LEU A 129 -14.97 -3.26 -3.78
C LEU A 129 -15.74 -3.74 -2.55
N GLY A 130 -16.19 -2.84 -1.67
CA GLY A 130 -17.01 -3.19 -0.51
C GLY A 130 -16.21 -3.82 0.64
N VAL A 131 -14.94 -3.47 0.82
CA VAL A 131 -14.20 -3.86 2.02
C VAL A 131 -14.76 -3.16 3.25
N ASN A 132 -14.61 -3.78 4.41
CA ASN A 132 -15.25 -3.31 5.65
C ASN A 132 -14.36 -2.36 6.45
N GLY A 133 -13.05 -2.42 6.28
CA GLY A 133 -12.09 -1.57 6.98
C GLY A 133 -10.80 -1.35 6.20
N ILE A 134 -10.07 -0.32 6.58
CA ILE A 134 -8.75 0.01 6.07
C ILE A 134 -7.77 0.13 7.24
N HIS A 135 -6.75 -0.70 7.24
CA HIS A 135 -5.65 -0.64 8.19
C HIS A 135 -4.44 0.08 7.57
N LEU A 136 -4.11 1.27 8.08
CA LEU A 136 -2.99 2.08 7.58
C LEU A 136 -1.70 1.79 8.35
N TYR A 137 -0.65 1.36 7.65
CA TYR A 137 0.68 1.18 8.21
C TYR A 137 1.42 2.52 8.30
N ALA A 138 1.27 3.22 9.41
CA ALA A 138 1.75 4.60 9.59
C ALA A 138 3.29 4.71 9.72
N LEU A 139 3.99 3.70 10.24
CA LEU A 139 5.44 3.69 10.48
C LEU A 139 5.96 5.01 11.11
N ASN A 140 5.23 5.55 12.10
CA ASN A 140 5.48 6.83 12.78
C ASN A 140 5.33 8.09 11.90
N LYS A 141 4.85 7.97 10.68
CA LYS A 141 4.59 9.11 9.77
C LYS A 141 3.16 9.66 9.95
N TRP A 142 2.77 9.95 11.18
CA TRP A 142 1.38 10.29 11.52
C TRP A 142 0.83 11.50 10.77
N LYS A 143 1.66 12.52 10.48
CA LYS A 143 1.24 13.73 9.74
C LYS A 143 0.79 13.38 8.32
N ASP A 144 1.58 12.56 7.63
CA ASP A 144 1.29 12.14 6.27
C ASP A 144 0.07 11.21 6.23
N VAL A 145 -0.07 10.35 7.23
CA VAL A 145 -1.23 9.47 7.37
C VAL A 145 -2.50 10.27 7.67
N SER A 146 -2.43 11.31 8.53
CA SER A 146 -3.58 12.20 8.76
C SER A 146 -4.03 12.87 7.47
N GLU A 147 -3.09 13.37 6.66
CA GLU A 147 -3.40 13.96 5.37
C GLU A 147 -4.09 12.97 4.41
N ILE A 148 -3.62 11.72 4.36
CA ILE A 148 -4.26 10.67 3.56
C ILE A 148 -5.68 10.38 4.05
N ILE A 149 -5.88 10.29 5.37
CA ILE A 149 -7.20 10.10 5.99
C ILE A 149 -8.14 11.23 5.60
N ASP A 150 -7.69 12.47 5.70
CA ASP A 150 -8.48 13.66 5.36
C ASP A 150 -8.84 13.67 3.86
N ARG A 151 -7.85 13.46 2.99
CA ARG A 151 -8.04 13.45 1.52
C ARG A 151 -8.93 12.31 1.05
N SER A 152 -8.86 11.15 1.69
CA SER A 152 -9.69 9.97 1.36
C SER A 152 -11.08 9.99 1.99
N GLY A 153 -11.34 10.91 2.92
CA GLY A 153 -12.61 11.01 3.64
C GLY A 153 -12.90 9.81 4.56
N LEU A 154 -11.87 9.11 5.04
CA LEU A 154 -12.05 7.96 5.94
C LEU A 154 -12.65 8.35 7.30
N CYS A 155 -12.45 9.59 7.77
CA CYS A 155 -12.99 10.08 9.03
C CYS A 155 -14.40 10.66 8.94
N THR A 156 -15.04 10.71 7.78
CA THR A 156 -16.41 11.24 7.60
C THR A 156 -17.49 10.18 7.79
N LEU A 157 -17.13 8.99 8.23
CA LEU A 157 -18.06 7.92 8.56
C LEU A 157 -18.52 8.01 10.04
N VAL A 158 -19.13 9.14 10.40
CA VAL A 158 -19.88 9.28 11.67
C VAL A 158 -21.34 9.51 11.33
#